data_fdb4042a264e62e18f35639bb93a9604
#
_entry.id   fdb4042a264e62e18f35639bb93a9604
#
_cell.length_a   1.000
_cell.length_b   1.000
_cell.length_c   1.000
_cell.angle_alpha   90.00
_cell.angle_beta   90.00
_cell.angle_gamma   90.00
#
_symmetry.space_group_name_H-M   'P 1'
#
loop_
_entity.id
_entity.type
_entity.pdbx_description
1 polymer ?
#
loop_
_entity_poly.entity_id
_entity_poly.type
_entity_poly.pdbx_seq_one_letter_code
_entity_poly.pdbx_strand_id
1 'polypeptide(L)'
;MNRLVGAILLLAALAAGAASGQAQHPPGHGASAPPAAQKADDLDELKGLTMESIRKEGKVQEIAPGNVQISPERQQLIGVRFGSVEKRSLTKVIRTVGRIDYDEKRIGIVSPKISGWIEELYVDFTGQFVRKGAPLLTIYSPELVSTQEEYLLALKARQDWSKSPFSEVTEGGNLLAESARRRLKLWDISDAQIQALEESREPKKTLTLYSPFTGHVLEKMVNKGQFVDAGMALYKIADLSVVWLIADIYESELSAIRVGQQAAIQMSYYPGETFTGKAIYIYPYMDAQTRTAKVRYEFANPHGKLKPGMFADVEITVRLGDKLAVPEGAVIDTGVRKVVIVDRGSGYFEPREVRLGAKAGDVFEVLDGLQAGERVVTSANFLIDSESKLKEAVGGMGM
;
A
#
# COMPACT_ATOMS: atom_id res chain seq x y z
N MET A 1 -52.05 -12.54 -12.65
CA MET A 1 -53.25 -11.73 -12.32
C MET A 1 -52.78 -10.46 -11.61
N ASN A 2 -52.97 -9.38 -12.30
CA ASN A 2 -53.28 -7.99 -11.87
C ASN A 2 -52.31 -7.29 -10.88
N ARG A 3 -51.55 -6.29 -11.39
CA ARG A 3 -51.84 -4.83 -11.56
C ARG A 3 -51.66 -4.07 -10.24
N LEU A 4 -51.01 -2.94 -10.07
CA LEU A 4 -50.90 -1.65 -10.82
C LEU A 4 -49.73 -0.85 -10.14
N VAL A 5 -48.79 -0.24 -10.87
CA VAL A 5 -48.74 1.13 -11.43
C VAL A 5 -48.93 2.25 -10.41
N GLY A 6 -47.96 3.13 -10.37
CA GLY A 6 -47.98 4.42 -9.69
C GLY A 6 -46.71 5.25 -9.90
N ALA A 7 -46.55 5.83 -11.09
CA ALA A 7 -45.60 6.91 -11.38
C ALA A 7 -46.22 8.25 -10.96
N ILE A 8 -45.41 9.15 -10.34
CA ILE A 8 -45.68 10.59 -10.35
C ILE A 8 -44.39 11.33 -10.63
N LEU A 9 -44.35 11.90 -11.84
CA LEU A 9 -43.55 13.03 -12.27
C LEU A 9 -44.13 14.31 -11.65
N LEU A 10 -43.29 15.25 -11.24
CA LEU A 10 -43.64 16.68 -11.26
C LEU A 10 -42.43 17.55 -11.57
N LEU A 11 -42.52 18.18 -12.75
CA LEU A 11 -41.75 19.32 -13.26
C LEU A 11 -42.30 20.64 -12.60
N ALA A 12 -41.39 21.61 -12.38
CA ALA A 12 -41.58 23.06 -12.57
C ALA A 12 -40.24 23.75 -12.22
N ALA A 13 -39.50 24.36 -13.07
CA ALA A 13 -39.59 25.47 -14.00
C ALA A 13 -39.61 26.85 -13.33
N LEU A 14 -38.53 27.61 -13.63
CA LEU A 14 -38.37 29.08 -13.77
C LEU A 14 -38.77 30.03 -12.61
N ALA A 15 -37.77 30.88 -12.19
CA ALA A 15 -37.86 32.32 -12.50
C ALA A 15 -36.58 33.07 -12.11
N ALA A 16 -36.14 33.95 -12.97
CA ALA A 16 -35.08 34.92 -12.83
C ALA A 16 -35.48 36.03 -11.87
N GLY A 17 -34.52 36.61 -11.12
CA GLY A 17 -34.68 37.78 -10.33
C GLY A 17 -33.34 38.47 -10.09
N ALA A 18 -33.02 39.45 -10.92
CA ALA A 18 -31.94 40.40 -10.68
C ALA A 18 -32.33 41.36 -9.55
N ALA A 19 -31.42 41.53 -8.61
CA ALA A 19 -31.49 42.66 -7.67
C ALA A 19 -30.08 43.20 -7.41
N SER A 20 -29.82 44.33 -7.97
CA SER A 20 -28.76 45.28 -7.67
C SER A 20 -28.82 45.75 -6.20
N GLY A 21 -27.73 45.45 -5.47
CA GLY A 21 -27.51 45.97 -4.12
C GLY A 21 -26.22 46.77 -4.08
N GLN A 22 -26.31 48.08 -4.16
CA GLN A 22 -25.26 49.03 -3.83
C GLN A 22 -24.96 48.95 -2.34
N ALA A 23 -23.69 48.68 -1.99
CA ALA A 23 -23.20 48.90 -0.64
C ALA A 23 -22.22 50.08 -0.65
N GLN A 24 -22.54 51.04 0.14
CA GLN A 24 -21.88 52.32 0.40
C GLN A 24 -20.48 52.09 1.04
N HIS A 25 -19.51 52.84 0.53
CA HIS A 25 -18.21 53.08 1.19
C HIS A 25 -18.33 54.15 2.31
N PRO A 26 -17.66 53.98 3.45
CA PRO A 26 -17.31 55.10 4.31
C PRO A 26 -15.98 55.74 3.90
N PRO A 27 -15.77 57.06 4.16
CA PRO A 27 -14.66 57.84 3.60
C PRO A 27 -13.41 57.85 4.48
N GLY A 28 -12.29 57.88 3.78
CA GLY A 28 -11.15 58.74 4.10
C GLY A 28 -10.12 58.27 5.14
N HIS A 29 -8.96 57.89 4.65
CA HIS A 29 -7.70 58.47 5.22
C HIS A 29 -6.65 58.50 4.09
N GLY A 30 -5.91 59.61 4.04
CA GLY A 30 -5.10 60.13 2.99
C GLY A 30 -3.97 59.18 2.50
N ALA A 31 -3.93 59.04 1.21
CA ALA A 31 -2.76 58.48 0.50
C ALA A 31 -1.79 59.65 0.20
N SER A 32 -0.66 59.65 0.86
CA SER A 32 0.52 60.37 0.40
C SER A 32 1.09 59.66 -0.82
N ALA A 33 1.12 60.42 -1.93
CA ALA A 33 1.77 60.00 -3.18
C ALA A 33 3.27 59.76 -2.97
N PRO A 34 3.86 58.70 -3.55
CA PRO A 34 5.31 58.56 -3.62
C PRO A 34 5.90 59.51 -4.64
N PRO A 35 7.11 60.04 -4.43
CA PRO A 35 7.76 61.00 -5.32
C PRO A 35 8.09 60.34 -6.67
N ALA A 36 7.45 60.82 -7.71
CA ALA A 36 7.83 60.57 -9.08
C ALA A 36 9.06 61.47 -9.39
N ALA A 37 10.24 60.85 -9.47
CA ALA A 37 11.42 61.39 -10.17
C ALA A 37 12.68 60.62 -9.76
N GLN A 38 12.84 59.34 -10.19
CA GLN A 38 14.15 58.66 -10.17
C GLN A 38 14.16 57.38 -11.03
N LYS A 39 13.34 57.27 -12.06
CA LYS A 39 13.27 56.09 -12.97
C LYS A 39 13.50 56.43 -14.44
N ALA A 40 13.96 57.64 -14.76
CA ALA A 40 14.20 58.03 -16.16
C ALA A 40 15.66 57.86 -16.58
N ASP A 41 16.63 57.84 -15.65
CA ASP A 41 18.05 57.75 -16.04
C ASP A 41 18.55 56.31 -16.26
N ASP A 42 17.95 55.31 -15.65
CA ASP A 42 18.36 53.88 -15.84
C ASP A 42 17.94 53.27 -17.17
N LEU A 43 17.04 53.88 -17.91
CA LEU A 43 16.57 53.41 -19.20
C LEU A 43 17.38 53.91 -20.39
N ASP A 44 18.14 54.99 -20.20
CA ASP A 44 19.00 55.55 -21.26
C ASP A 44 20.37 54.82 -21.31
N GLU A 45 20.85 54.25 -20.21
CA GLU A 45 22.07 53.42 -20.19
C GLU A 45 21.89 52.09 -20.94
N LEU A 46 20.64 51.58 -21.03
CA LEU A 46 20.32 50.37 -21.80
C LEU A 46 20.16 50.60 -23.31
N LYS A 47 20.01 51.84 -23.76
CA LYS A 47 19.90 52.19 -25.21
C LYS A 47 21.23 52.28 -25.94
N GLY A 48 22.34 52.28 -25.22
CA GLY A 48 23.69 52.30 -25.76
C GLY A 48 24.26 50.94 -26.19
N LEU A 49 23.58 49.83 -25.83
CA LEU A 49 24.01 48.49 -26.21
C LEU A 49 23.38 48.08 -27.56
N THR A 50 23.84 48.65 -28.61
CA THR A 50 23.51 48.16 -29.98
C THR A 50 24.33 46.91 -30.27
N MET A 51 23.76 45.98 -31.04
CA MET A 51 24.37 44.73 -31.51
C MET A 51 25.75 44.97 -32.20
N GLU A 52 26.04 46.19 -32.62
CA GLU A 52 27.33 46.58 -33.21
C GLU A 52 28.43 46.83 -32.17
N SER A 53 28.11 47.32 -30.96
CA SER A 53 29.11 47.48 -29.89
C SER A 53 29.57 46.14 -29.33
N ILE A 54 28.69 45.12 -29.33
CA ILE A 54 29.03 43.75 -28.95
C ILE A 54 29.95 43.05 -29.96
N ARG A 55 29.91 43.49 -31.23
CA ARG A 55 30.72 42.90 -32.30
C ARG A 55 32.16 43.42 -32.36
N LYS A 56 32.46 44.53 -31.70
CA LYS A 56 33.80 45.17 -31.76
C LYS A 56 34.80 44.69 -30.70
N GLU A 57 34.41 44.02 -29.65
CA GLU A 57 35.31 43.60 -28.56
C GLU A 57 35.66 42.11 -28.49
N GLY A 58 35.22 41.28 -29.43
CA GLY A 58 35.55 39.86 -29.40
C GLY A 58 36.20 39.38 -30.68
N LYS A 59 37.46 38.96 -30.65
CA LYS A 59 37.98 38.00 -31.62
C LYS A 59 37.06 36.75 -31.56
N VAL A 60 36.20 36.59 -32.57
CA VAL A 60 35.36 35.43 -32.72
C VAL A 60 36.27 34.23 -33.00
N GLN A 61 36.62 33.48 -31.96
CA GLN A 61 37.06 32.11 -32.13
C GLN A 61 35.81 31.33 -32.67
N GLU A 62 35.98 30.59 -33.74
CA GLU A 62 34.93 29.73 -34.31
C GLU A 62 34.36 28.82 -33.21
N ILE A 63 33.19 29.19 -32.74
CA ILE A 63 32.48 28.42 -31.71
C ILE A 63 31.73 27.31 -32.44
N ALA A 64 31.93 26.06 -31.99
CA ALA A 64 31.20 24.94 -32.54
C ALA A 64 29.66 25.22 -32.49
N PRO A 65 28.89 24.80 -33.50
CA PRO A 65 27.45 25.07 -33.57
C PRO A 65 26.78 24.65 -32.27
N GLY A 66 25.99 25.55 -31.67
CA GLY A 66 25.28 25.31 -30.42
C GLY A 66 25.96 25.80 -29.14
N ASN A 67 27.26 26.09 -29.12
CA ASN A 67 27.95 26.61 -27.94
C ASN A 67 27.76 28.14 -27.78
N VAL A 68 27.55 28.56 -26.54
CA VAL A 68 27.34 29.97 -26.17
C VAL A 68 28.48 30.45 -25.29
N GLN A 69 29.04 31.62 -25.58
CA GLN A 69 29.97 32.31 -24.71
C GLN A 69 29.27 33.44 -23.96
N ILE A 70 29.34 33.44 -22.62
CA ILE A 70 28.74 34.44 -21.74
C ILE A 70 29.83 34.98 -20.82
N SER A 71 30.04 36.32 -20.81
CA SER A 71 31.04 36.93 -19.96
C SER A 71 30.76 36.75 -18.46
N PRO A 72 31.76 36.77 -17.59
CA PRO A 72 31.55 36.59 -16.15
C PRO A 72 30.61 37.62 -15.52
N GLU A 73 30.62 38.87 -16.00
CA GLU A 73 29.76 39.94 -15.54
C GLU A 73 28.29 39.61 -15.88
N ARG A 74 28.03 39.10 -17.08
CA ARG A 74 26.71 38.72 -17.53
C ARG A 74 26.24 37.47 -16.84
N GLN A 75 27.10 36.49 -16.52
CA GLN A 75 26.77 35.33 -15.69
C GLN A 75 26.28 35.74 -14.31
N GLN A 76 26.96 36.74 -13.67
CA GLN A 76 26.55 37.26 -12.38
C GLN A 76 25.20 37.99 -12.49
N LEU A 77 25.01 38.81 -13.51
CA LEU A 77 23.75 39.56 -13.72
C LEU A 77 22.54 38.64 -13.88
N ILE A 78 22.69 37.55 -14.62
CA ILE A 78 21.57 36.57 -14.82
C ILE A 78 21.51 35.51 -13.74
N GLY A 79 22.40 35.53 -12.74
CA GLY A 79 22.38 34.65 -11.58
C GLY A 79 22.71 33.18 -11.90
N VAL A 80 23.70 32.92 -12.75
CA VAL A 80 24.12 31.55 -13.07
C VAL A 80 24.65 30.86 -11.83
N ARG A 81 24.10 29.70 -11.52
CA ARG A 81 24.58 28.77 -10.50
C ARG A 81 25.02 27.47 -11.14
N PHE A 82 25.97 26.82 -10.50
CA PHE A 82 26.57 25.60 -10.99
C PHE A 82 26.28 24.44 -10.03
N GLY A 83 26.19 23.24 -10.58
CA GLY A 83 26.22 21.97 -9.87
C GLY A 83 27.24 21.05 -10.51
N SER A 84 27.50 19.92 -9.87
CA SER A 84 28.42 18.89 -10.38
C SER A 84 27.62 17.62 -10.73
N VAL A 85 28.13 16.92 -11.75
CA VAL A 85 27.67 15.57 -12.10
C VAL A 85 28.52 14.57 -11.34
N GLU A 86 27.92 13.86 -10.40
CA GLU A 86 28.67 13.01 -9.46
C GLU A 86 28.07 11.60 -9.38
N LYS A 87 28.95 10.61 -9.09
CA LYS A 87 28.45 9.28 -8.67
C LYS A 87 28.02 9.33 -7.21
N ARG A 88 26.77 9.00 -6.95
CA ARG A 88 26.23 8.93 -5.59
C ARG A 88 25.23 7.78 -5.46
N SER A 89 25.08 7.29 -4.24
CA SER A 89 24.06 6.27 -3.95
C SER A 89 22.68 6.90 -4.04
N LEU A 90 21.90 6.45 -5.00
CA LEU A 90 20.56 6.96 -5.24
C LEU A 90 19.53 6.11 -4.52
N THR A 91 18.59 6.80 -3.90
CA THR A 91 17.43 6.18 -3.23
C THR A 91 16.17 6.85 -3.69
N LYS A 92 15.27 6.07 -4.26
CA LYS A 92 13.93 6.52 -4.65
C LYS A 92 12.95 6.15 -3.54
N VAL A 93 12.08 7.07 -3.15
CA VAL A 93 10.96 6.81 -2.23
C VAL A 93 9.68 6.76 -3.06
N ILE A 94 9.03 5.61 -3.04
CA ILE A 94 7.70 5.43 -3.63
C ILE A 94 6.68 5.63 -2.51
N ARG A 95 5.73 6.54 -2.72
CA ARG A 95 4.63 6.80 -1.80
C ARG A 95 3.33 6.33 -2.41
N THR A 96 2.60 5.54 -1.64
CA THR A 96 1.31 5.01 -2.06
C THR A 96 0.40 4.81 -0.86
N VAL A 97 -0.80 4.33 -1.09
CA VAL A 97 -1.74 3.94 -0.05
C VAL A 97 -1.89 2.43 -0.03
N GLY A 98 -2.21 1.90 1.14
CA GLY A 98 -2.50 0.49 1.32
C GLY A 98 -3.60 0.28 2.34
N ARG A 99 -4.24 -0.89 2.27
CA ARG A 99 -5.25 -1.32 3.23
C ARG A 99 -4.72 -2.49 4.03
N ILE A 100 -4.89 -2.42 5.35
CA ILE A 100 -4.63 -3.55 6.25
C ILE A 100 -5.69 -4.63 6.00
N ASP A 101 -5.24 -5.87 5.90
CA ASP A 101 -6.10 -7.03 5.70
C ASP A 101 -5.63 -8.20 6.59
N TYR A 102 -6.44 -9.24 6.67
CA TYR A 102 -6.10 -10.45 7.40
C TYR A 102 -4.98 -11.22 6.70
N ASP A 103 -4.17 -11.93 7.49
CA ASP A 103 -3.38 -13.02 6.95
C ASP A 103 -4.31 -14.22 6.68
N GLU A 104 -4.60 -14.48 5.42
CA GLU A 104 -5.49 -15.58 4.99
C GLU A 104 -5.02 -16.95 5.50
N LYS A 105 -3.72 -17.13 5.72
CA LYS A 105 -3.15 -18.39 6.26
C LYS A 105 -3.45 -18.58 7.73
N ARG A 106 -3.87 -17.53 8.43
CA ARG A 106 -4.18 -17.50 9.86
C ARG A 106 -5.67 -17.39 10.15
N ILE A 107 -6.50 -17.65 9.13
CA ILE A 107 -7.95 -17.74 9.29
C ILE A 107 -8.32 -19.20 9.41
N GLY A 108 -9.08 -19.53 10.45
CA GLY A 108 -9.65 -20.86 10.66
C GLY A 108 -11.18 -20.81 10.73
N ILE A 109 -11.79 -21.84 10.18
CA ILE A 109 -13.24 -22.07 10.26
C ILE A 109 -13.46 -23.19 11.28
N VAL A 110 -14.38 -22.97 12.20
CA VAL A 110 -14.84 -23.97 13.17
C VAL A 110 -16.17 -24.54 12.67
N SER A 111 -16.20 -25.85 12.46
CA SER A 111 -17.39 -26.59 12.04
C SER A 111 -17.52 -27.88 12.88
N PRO A 112 -18.74 -28.30 13.23
CA PRO A 112 -18.97 -29.55 13.96
C PRO A 112 -18.78 -30.74 13.02
N LYS A 113 -18.43 -31.89 13.57
CA LYS A 113 -18.36 -33.18 12.85
C LYS A 113 -19.65 -33.97 12.97
N ILE A 114 -20.59 -33.51 13.79
CA ILE A 114 -21.89 -34.11 14.04
C ILE A 114 -23.00 -33.07 13.84
N SER A 115 -24.17 -33.51 13.47
CA SER A 115 -25.37 -32.66 13.42
C SER A 115 -26.07 -32.61 14.79
N GLY A 116 -26.71 -31.47 15.09
CA GLY A 116 -27.45 -31.32 16.35
C GLY A 116 -27.93 -29.90 16.61
N TRP A 117 -28.48 -29.70 17.80
CA TRP A 117 -28.98 -28.40 18.26
C TRP A 117 -27.99 -27.71 19.17
N ILE A 118 -27.78 -26.40 18.97
CA ILE A 118 -26.95 -25.58 19.83
C ILE A 118 -27.70 -25.29 21.12
N GLU A 119 -27.19 -25.78 22.23
CA GLU A 119 -27.80 -25.58 23.56
C GLU A 119 -27.28 -24.29 24.22
N GLU A 120 -25.97 -24.08 24.21
CA GLU A 120 -25.35 -22.89 24.81
C GLU A 120 -24.23 -22.32 23.92
N LEU A 121 -24.07 -20.99 23.99
CA LEU A 121 -22.98 -20.25 23.35
C LEU A 121 -22.14 -19.59 24.44
N TYR A 122 -20.85 -19.93 24.53
CA TYR A 122 -19.86 -19.26 25.38
C TYR A 122 -19.21 -18.09 24.65
N VAL A 123 -19.17 -18.16 23.33
CA VAL A 123 -18.70 -17.12 22.42
C VAL A 123 -19.89 -16.64 21.61
N ASP A 124 -20.44 -15.48 22.00
CA ASP A 124 -21.74 -15.04 21.51
C ASP A 124 -21.72 -13.78 20.65
N PHE A 125 -20.55 -13.17 20.44
CA PHE A 125 -20.42 -11.97 19.61
C PHE A 125 -19.12 -11.94 18.78
N THR A 126 -19.18 -11.21 17.67
CA THR A 126 -18.03 -10.96 16.79
C THR A 126 -17.05 -10.01 17.47
N GLY A 127 -15.75 -10.19 17.20
CA GLY A 127 -14.67 -9.43 17.83
C GLY A 127 -14.17 -10.03 19.15
N GLN A 128 -14.88 -10.99 19.73
CA GLN A 128 -14.45 -11.68 20.97
C GLN A 128 -13.13 -12.41 20.74
N PHE A 129 -12.19 -12.24 21.66
CA PHE A 129 -10.92 -12.98 21.65
C PHE A 129 -11.13 -14.38 22.26
N VAL A 130 -10.64 -15.38 21.57
CA VAL A 130 -10.67 -16.78 22.03
C VAL A 130 -9.27 -17.38 22.01
N ARG A 131 -8.98 -18.25 22.96
CA ARG A 131 -7.74 -19.02 22.99
C ARG A 131 -8.00 -20.43 22.47
N LYS A 132 -7.00 -21.03 21.86
CA LYS A 132 -7.04 -22.46 21.55
C LYS A 132 -7.39 -23.28 22.80
N GLY A 133 -8.38 -24.18 22.68
CA GLY A 133 -8.89 -24.96 23.80
C GLY A 133 -9.95 -24.26 24.66
N ALA A 134 -10.31 -23.00 24.37
CA ALA A 134 -11.44 -22.35 25.04
C ALA A 134 -12.79 -22.92 24.52
N PRO A 135 -13.80 -23.07 25.39
CA PRO A 135 -15.11 -23.54 24.97
C PRO A 135 -15.80 -22.48 24.09
N LEU A 136 -16.40 -22.91 23.00
CA LEU A 136 -17.15 -22.05 22.05
C LEU A 136 -18.65 -22.19 22.26
N LEU A 137 -19.14 -23.42 22.30
CA LEU A 137 -20.56 -23.73 22.41
C LEU A 137 -20.75 -25.17 22.90
N THR A 138 -21.99 -25.50 23.23
CA THR A 138 -22.43 -26.89 23.41
C THR A 138 -23.46 -27.30 22.36
N ILE A 139 -23.31 -28.53 21.84
CA ILE A 139 -24.22 -29.13 20.87
C ILE A 139 -24.87 -30.36 21.46
N TYR A 140 -26.19 -30.45 21.33
CA TYR A 140 -26.97 -31.66 21.60
C TYR A 140 -27.14 -32.43 20.30
N SER A 141 -26.73 -33.69 20.29
CA SER A 141 -26.88 -34.60 19.17
C SER A 141 -27.42 -35.95 19.64
N PRO A 142 -28.57 -36.38 19.16
CA PRO A 142 -29.08 -37.71 19.46
C PRO A 142 -28.14 -38.83 19.01
N GLU A 143 -27.50 -38.64 17.85
CA GLU A 143 -26.52 -39.59 17.30
C GLU A 143 -25.30 -39.73 18.24
N LEU A 144 -24.84 -38.63 18.81
CA LEU A 144 -23.76 -38.66 19.81
C LEU A 144 -24.16 -39.45 21.05
N VAL A 145 -25.36 -39.22 21.57
CA VAL A 145 -25.87 -39.92 22.76
C VAL A 145 -25.92 -41.43 22.48
N SER A 146 -26.53 -41.82 21.38
CA SER A 146 -26.62 -43.25 20.96
C SER A 146 -25.23 -43.89 20.81
N THR A 147 -24.26 -43.18 20.18
CA THR A 147 -22.89 -43.70 20.03
C THR A 147 -22.12 -43.81 21.37
N GLN A 148 -22.39 -42.91 22.30
CA GLN A 148 -21.83 -43.03 23.66
C GLN A 148 -22.44 -44.25 24.39
N GLU A 149 -23.74 -44.49 24.28
CA GLU A 149 -24.39 -45.68 24.84
C GLU A 149 -23.83 -46.96 24.23
N GLU A 150 -23.68 -47.01 22.91
CA GLU A 150 -23.03 -48.13 22.20
C GLU A 150 -21.60 -48.37 22.73
N TYR A 151 -20.81 -47.29 22.93
CA TYR A 151 -19.46 -47.41 23.44
C TYR A 151 -19.42 -47.95 24.88
N LEU A 152 -20.27 -47.44 25.77
CA LEU A 152 -20.34 -47.90 27.15
C LEU A 152 -20.82 -49.38 27.25
N LEU A 153 -21.74 -49.79 26.37
CA LEU A 153 -22.17 -51.18 26.25
C LEU A 153 -21.00 -52.08 25.77
N ALA A 154 -20.22 -51.60 24.77
CA ALA A 154 -19.04 -52.32 24.27
C ALA A 154 -17.95 -52.47 25.33
N LEU A 155 -17.74 -51.43 26.18
CA LEU A 155 -16.83 -51.50 27.32
C LEU A 155 -17.29 -52.54 28.36
N LYS A 156 -18.56 -52.59 28.68
CA LYS A 156 -19.13 -53.59 29.57
C LYS A 156 -18.99 -55.00 28.98
N ALA A 157 -19.33 -55.19 27.74
CA ALA A 157 -19.12 -56.47 27.05
C ALA A 157 -17.63 -56.90 27.08
N ARG A 158 -16.72 -55.98 26.81
CA ARG A 158 -15.26 -56.23 26.89
C ARG A 158 -14.85 -56.71 28.29
N GLN A 159 -15.36 -56.05 29.37
CA GLN A 159 -15.10 -56.42 30.73
C GLN A 159 -15.64 -57.79 31.11
N ASP A 160 -16.88 -58.09 30.66
CA ASP A 160 -17.52 -59.36 30.96
C ASP A 160 -16.85 -60.52 30.16
N TRP A 161 -16.50 -60.29 28.91
CA TRP A 161 -15.90 -61.30 28.05
C TRP A 161 -14.41 -61.52 28.29
N SER A 162 -13.70 -60.56 28.95
CA SER A 162 -12.30 -60.72 29.34
C SER A 162 -12.05 -61.93 30.27
N LYS A 163 -13.10 -62.45 30.88
CA LYS A 163 -13.08 -63.64 31.76
C LYS A 163 -13.38 -64.93 31.00
N SER A 164 -13.67 -64.88 29.72
CA SER A 164 -13.97 -66.03 28.89
C SER A 164 -12.72 -66.88 28.66
N PRO A 165 -12.83 -68.23 28.68
CA PRO A 165 -11.77 -69.12 28.36
C PRO A 165 -11.45 -69.11 26.84
N PHE A 166 -12.30 -68.54 26.01
CA PHE A 166 -12.16 -68.49 24.56
C PHE A 166 -11.58 -67.18 24.10
N SER A 167 -10.42 -67.19 23.46
CA SER A 167 -9.69 -66.01 22.99
C SER A 167 -10.50 -65.21 21.96
N GLU A 168 -11.25 -65.86 21.08
CA GLU A 168 -12.08 -65.25 20.04
C GLU A 168 -13.18 -64.32 20.62
N VAL A 169 -13.76 -64.75 21.78
CA VAL A 169 -14.79 -63.92 22.49
C VAL A 169 -14.14 -62.66 23.07
N THR A 170 -12.97 -62.79 23.67
CA THR A 170 -12.21 -61.65 24.22
C THR A 170 -11.79 -60.68 23.13
N GLU A 171 -11.27 -61.17 21.99
CA GLU A 171 -10.89 -60.36 20.86
C GLU A 171 -12.10 -59.62 20.25
N GLY A 172 -13.24 -60.28 20.14
CA GLY A 172 -14.49 -59.67 19.67
C GLY A 172 -14.92 -58.47 20.55
N GLY A 173 -14.83 -58.62 21.88
CA GLY A 173 -15.13 -57.52 22.80
C GLY A 173 -14.18 -56.33 22.67
N ASN A 174 -12.89 -56.59 22.48
CA ASN A 174 -11.91 -55.53 22.24
C ASN A 174 -12.18 -54.79 20.94
N LEU A 175 -12.40 -55.51 19.84
CA LEU A 175 -12.72 -54.93 18.54
C LEU A 175 -13.97 -54.05 18.56
N LEU A 176 -15.01 -54.45 19.28
CA LEU A 176 -16.22 -53.67 19.42
C LEU A 176 -15.96 -52.34 20.16
N ALA A 177 -15.28 -52.42 21.29
CA ALA A 177 -14.94 -51.22 22.08
C ALA A 177 -14.03 -50.27 21.32
N GLU A 178 -13.00 -50.80 20.61
CA GLU A 178 -12.09 -49.96 19.79
C GLU A 178 -12.84 -49.32 18.62
N SER A 179 -13.75 -50.04 17.98
CA SER A 179 -14.51 -49.50 16.86
C SER A 179 -15.44 -48.35 17.28
N ALA A 180 -16.15 -48.49 18.39
CA ALA A 180 -16.98 -47.43 18.95
C ALA A 180 -16.13 -46.23 19.40
N ARG A 181 -14.99 -46.46 20.06
CA ARG A 181 -14.05 -45.41 20.45
C ARG A 181 -13.48 -44.64 19.22
N ARG A 182 -13.18 -45.36 18.15
CA ARG A 182 -12.72 -44.76 16.90
C ARG A 182 -13.77 -43.85 16.29
N ARG A 183 -15.05 -44.22 16.34
CA ARG A 183 -16.17 -43.39 15.86
C ARG A 183 -16.24 -42.07 16.65
N LEU A 184 -16.14 -42.12 17.98
CA LEU A 184 -16.09 -40.91 18.82
C LEU A 184 -14.93 -40.00 18.45
N LYS A 185 -13.74 -40.57 18.20
CA LYS A 185 -12.56 -39.80 17.78
C LYS A 185 -12.72 -39.15 16.39
N LEU A 186 -13.42 -39.80 15.47
CA LEU A 186 -13.74 -39.20 14.16
C LEU A 186 -14.64 -37.97 14.24
N TRP A 187 -15.34 -37.81 15.36
CA TRP A 187 -16.14 -36.62 15.64
C TRP A 187 -15.38 -35.56 16.45
N ASP A 188 -14.06 -35.64 16.51
CA ASP A 188 -13.17 -34.74 17.23
C ASP A 188 -13.41 -34.73 18.77
N ILE A 189 -14.01 -35.82 19.32
CA ILE A 189 -14.13 -36.00 20.76
C ILE A 189 -12.74 -36.29 21.32
N SER A 190 -12.26 -35.45 22.21
CA SER A 190 -10.92 -35.58 22.79
C SER A 190 -10.79 -36.82 23.67
N ASP A 191 -9.55 -37.32 23.82
CA ASP A 191 -9.29 -38.45 24.72
C ASP A 191 -9.72 -38.13 26.16
N ALA A 192 -9.58 -36.87 26.62
CA ALA A 192 -10.06 -36.45 27.94
C ALA A 192 -11.59 -36.54 28.07
N GLN A 193 -12.35 -36.22 27.03
CA GLN A 193 -13.82 -36.36 27.03
C GLN A 193 -14.23 -37.84 26.99
N ILE A 194 -13.52 -38.68 26.22
CA ILE A 194 -13.74 -40.12 26.19
C ILE A 194 -13.45 -40.74 27.56
N GLN A 195 -12.30 -40.36 28.17
CA GLN A 195 -11.96 -40.84 29.52
C GLN A 195 -13.00 -40.44 30.54
N ALA A 196 -13.47 -39.19 30.53
CA ALA A 196 -14.54 -38.73 31.41
C ALA A 196 -15.86 -39.50 31.22
N LEU A 197 -16.15 -39.97 29.99
CA LEU A 197 -17.29 -40.86 29.70
C LEU A 197 -17.06 -42.26 30.27
N GLU A 198 -15.83 -42.82 30.16
CA GLU A 198 -15.45 -44.11 30.73
C GLU A 198 -15.56 -44.14 32.27
N GLU A 199 -15.15 -43.03 32.91
CA GLU A 199 -15.18 -42.84 34.35
C GLU A 199 -16.61 -42.65 34.88
N SER A 200 -17.40 -41.79 34.24
CA SER A 200 -18.77 -41.51 34.68
C SER A 200 -19.76 -42.67 34.40
N ARG A 201 -19.47 -43.42 33.32
CA ARG A 201 -20.38 -44.44 32.75
C ARG A 201 -21.77 -43.93 32.39
N GLU A 202 -21.93 -42.65 32.26
CA GLU A 202 -23.18 -41.99 31.87
C GLU A 202 -23.00 -41.22 30.59
N PRO A 203 -23.83 -41.42 29.56
CA PRO A 203 -23.77 -40.66 28.32
C PRO A 203 -24.09 -39.20 28.59
N LYS A 204 -23.24 -38.28 28.07
CA LYS A 204 -23.50 -36.85 28.16
C LYS A 204 -24.45 -36.41 27.05
N LYS A 205 -25.52 -35.69 27.41
CA LYS A 205 -26.48 -35.14 26.47
C LYS A 205 -25.82 -34.19 25.47
N THR A 206 -24.87 -33.37 25.94
CA THR A 206 -24.25 -32.31 25.16
C THR A 206 -22.76 -32.54 25.02
N LEU A 207 -22.21 -32.13 23.86
CA LEU A 207 -20.80 -32.06 23.59
C LEU A 207 -20.35 -30.60 23.57
N THR A 208 -19.29 -30.27 24.33
CA THR A 208 -18.66 -28.95 24.23
C THR A 208 -17.69 -28.94 23.06
N LEU A 209 -17.89 -28.00 22.16
CA LEU A 209 -16.97 -27.71 21.05
C LEU A 209 -15.97 -26.66 21.50
N TYR A 210 -14.67 -26.98 21.36
CA TYR A 210 -13.56 -26.10 21.77
C TYR A 210 -12.92 -25.45 20.56
N SER A 211 -12.35 -24.26 20.76
CA SER A 211 -11.62 -23.56 19.68
C SER A 211 -10.31 -24.30 19.35
N PRO A 212 -10.09 -24.67 18.08
CA PRO A 212 -8.80 -25.18 17.63
C PRO A 212 -7.77 -24.08 17.38
N PHE A 213 -8.20 -22.80 17.40
CA PHE A 213 -7.40 -21.62 17.07
C PHE A 213 -7.38 -20.61 18.22
N THR A 214 -6.30 -19.83 18.29
CA THR A 214 -6.24 -18.60 19.10
C THR A 214 -6.43 -17.42 18.18
N GLY A 215 -7.35 -16.49 18.50
CA GLY A 215 -7.59 -15.31 17.67
C GLY A 215 -8.90 -14.61 18.01
N HIS A 216 -9.32 -13.72 17.13
CA HIS A 216 -10.57 -12.99 17.23
C HIS A 216 -11.63 -13.58 16.33
N VAL A 217 -12.86 -13.68 16.83
CA VAL A 217 -14.01 -14.13 16.05
C VAL A 217 -14.35 -13.05 15.02
N LEU A 218 -14.14 -13.36 13.75
CA LEU A 218 -14.50 -12.47 12.63
C LEU A 218 -15.99 -12.55 12.32
N GLU A 219 -16.51 -13.78 12.31
CA GLU A 219 -17.91 -14.07 11.97
C GLU A 219 -18.43 -15.13 12.92
N LYS A 220 -19.63 -14.90 13.46
CA LYS A 220 -20.44 -15.85 14.19
C LYS A 220 -21.65 -16.20 13.33
N MET A 221 -21.73 -17.44 12.88
CA MET A 221 -22.76 -17.91 11.91
C MET A 221 -23.78 -18.84 12.56
N VAL A 222 -23.86 -18.86 13.89
CA VAL A 222 -24.71 -19.77 14.68
C VAL A 222 -25.40 -19.05 15.81
N ASN A 223 -26.63 -19.49 16.13
CA ASN A 223 -27.42 -18.96 17.23
C ASN A 223 -27.85 -20.08 18.20
N LYS A 224 -28.10 -19.70 19.46
CA LYS A 224 -28.64 -20.62 20.46
C LYS A 224 -30.00 -21.19 19.99
N GLY A 225 -30.21 -22.49 20.18
CA GLY A 225 -31.41 -23.19 19.74
C GLY A 225 -31.46 -23.56 18.25
N GLN A 226 -30.46 -23.14 17.47
CA GLN A 226 -30.38 -23.46 16.05
C GLN A 226 -29.93 -24.91 15.85
N PHE A 227 -30.54 -25.60 14.87
CA PHE A 227 -30.02 -26.87 14.36
C PHE A 227 -28.90 -26.60 13.38
N VAL A 228 -27.84 -27.40 13.46
CA VAL A 228 -26.66 -27.30 12.58
C VAL A 228 -26.31 -28.68 12.05
N ASP A 229 -25.86 -28.72 10.80
CA ASP A 229 -25.40 -29.93 10.16
C ASP A 229 -23.89 -30.12 10.32
N ALA A 230 -23.43 -31.36 10.23
CA ALA A 230 -22.01 -31.67 10.20
C ALA A 230 -21.32 -30.93 9.03
N GLY A 231 -20.20 -30.26 9.31
CA GLY A 231 -19.46 -29.47 8.35
C GLY A 231 -19.95 -28.02 8.16
N MET A 232 -21.10 -27.63 8.74
CA MET A 232 -21.59 -26.26 8.70
C MET A 232 -20.60 -25.33 9.42
N ALA A 233 -20.24 -24.20 8.80
CA ALA A 233 -19.37 -23.20 9.42
C ALA A 233 -20.12 -22.52 10.57
N LEU A 234 -19.56 -22.54 11.79
CA LEU A 234 -20.13 -21.93 12.98
C LEU A 234 -19.42 -20.63 13.36
N TYR A 235 -18.08 -20.64 13.28
CA TYR A 235 -17.25 -19.49 13.58
C TYR A 235 -16.12 -19.38 12.55
N LYS A 236 -15.77 -18.15 12.25
CA LYS A 236 -14.55 -17.81 11.53
C LYS A 236 -13.64 -17.03 12.47
N ILE A 237 -12.47 -17.56 12.74
CA ILE A 237 -11.53 -17.02 13.74
C ILE A 237 -10.23 -16.66 13.02
N ALA A 238 -9.68 -15.47 13.31
CA ALA A 238 -8.40 -15.05 12.77
C ALA A 238 -7.40 -14.69 13.87
N ASP A 239 -6.17 -15.14 13.70
CA ASP A 239 -5.03 -14.66 14.47
C ASP A 239 -4.53 -13.35 13.86
N LEU A 240 -4.69 -12.26 14.61
CA LEU A 240 -4.28 -10.92 14.21
C LEU A 240 -2.88 -10.52 14.70
N SER A 241 -2.08 -11.45 15.20
CA SER A 241 -0.70 -11.19 15.63
C SER A 241 0.23 -10.81 14.48
N VAL A 242 -0.16 -11.18 13.26
CA VAL A 242 0.41 -10.77 11.99
C VAL A 242 -0.73 -10.35 11.09
N VAL A 243 -0.54 -9.25 10.38
CA VAL A 243 -1.51 -8.75 9.41
C VAL A 243 -0.83 -8.49 8.07
N TRP A 244 -1.61 -8.48 7.02
CA TRP A 244 -1.15 -8.06 5.71
C TRP A 244 -1.53 -6.62 5.45
N LEU A 245 -0.74 -5.96 4.63
CA LEU A 245 -1.09 -4.71 4.00
C LEU A 245 -1.04 -4.92 2.49
N ILE A 246 -2.11 -4.59 1.83
CA ILE A 246 -2.22 -4.61 0.37
C ILE A 246 -2.03 -3.18 -0.11
N ALA A 247 -0.88 -2.91 -0.73
CA ALA A 247 -0.54 -1.62 -1.31
C ALA A 247 -0.80 -1.61 -2.82
N ASP A 248 -1.32 -0.50 -3.34
CA ASP A 248 -1.58 -0.31 -4.75
C ASP A 248 -0.42 0.45 -5.39
N ILE A 249 0.37 -0.23 -6.24
CA ILE A 249 1.58 0.30 -6.86
C ILE A 249 1.30 0.62 -8.33
N TYR A 250 1.61 1.84 -8.77
CA TYR A 250 1.47 2.23 -10.17
C TYR A 250 2.38 1.42 -11.10
N GLU A 251 1.91 1.15 -12.31
CA GLU A 251 2.64 0.39 -13.33
C GLU A 251 4.06 0.92 -13.57
N SER A 252 4.22 2.25 -13.62
CA SER A 252 5.51 2.92 -13.84
C SER A 252 6.54 2.65 -12.74
N GLU A 253 6.09 2.25 -11.54
CA GLU A 253 6.95 2.02 -10.38
C GLU A 253 7.15 0.54 -10.06
N LEU A 254 6.31 -0.33 -10.63
CA LEU A 254 6.30 -1.76 -10.34
C LEU A 254 7.67 -2.43 -10.65
N SER A 255 8.36 -1.96 -11.69
CA SER A 255 9.68 -2.47 -12.07
C SER A 255 10.74 -2.30 -10.97
N ALA A 256 10.54 -1.38 -10.03
CA ALA A 256 11.44 -1.11 -8.91
C ALA A 256 11.11 -1.92 -7.64
N ILE A 257 9.96 -2.61 -7.61
CA ILE A 257 9.51 -3.37 -6.44
C ILE A 257 10.04 -4.81 -6.51
N ARG A 258 10.49 -5.32 -5.35
CA ARG A 258 10.99 -6.69 -5.21
C ARG A 258 10.43 -7.33 -3.93
N VAL A 259 10.20 -8.64 -3.98
CA VAL A 259 9.89 -9.44 -2.79
C VAL A 259 11.05 -9.35 -1.81
N GLY A 260 10.75 -9.22 -0.51
CA GLY A 260 11.72 -9.00 0.56
C GLY A 260 12.03 -7.52 0.84
N GLN A 261 11.59 -6.60 -0.01
CA GLN A 261 11.80 -5.17 0.18
C GLN A 261 10.98 -4.64 1.37
N GLN A 262 11.61 -3.76 2.15
CA GLN A 262 10.94 -3.14 3.30
C GLN A 262 10.03 -1.99 2.86
N ALA A 263 8.89 -1.88 3.55
CA ALA A 263 8.03 -0.71 3.52
C ALA A 263 7.78 -0.20 4.93
N ALA A 264 7.69 1.10 5.06
CA ALA A 264 7.25 1.78 6.26
C ALA A 264 5.81 2.25 6.06
N ILE A 265 4.96 2.11 7.07
CA ILE A 265 3.60 2.64 7.03
C ILE A 265 3.36 3.62 8.16
N GLN A 266 2.58 4.64 7.87
CA GLN A 266 2.04 5.59 8.82
C GLN A 266 0.53 5.62 8.69
N MET A 267 -0.15 5.82 9.82
CA MET A 267 -1.61 5.87 9.87
C MET A 267 -2.05 7.11 10.61
N SER A 268 -3.08 7.76 10.10
CA SER A 268 -3.68 8.95 10.74
C SER A 268 -4.19 8.65 12.15
N TYR A 269 -4.54 7.40 12.43
CA TYR A 269 -5.03 6.97 13.76
C TYR A 269 -3.91 6.89 14.83
N TYR A 270 -2.63 6.71 14.41
CA TYR A 270 -1.46 6.67 15.29
C TYR A 270 -0.42 7.70 14.81
N PRO A 271 -0.66 9.01 15.04
CA PRO A 271 0.24 10.06 14.59
C PRO A 271 1.65 9.87 15.15
N GLY A 272 2.66 9.93 14.29
CA GLY A 272 4.07 9.79 14.68
C GLY A 272 4.55 8.35 14.90
N GLU A 273 3.68 7.34 14.85
CA GLU A 273 4.11 5.94 14.87
C GLU A 273 4.35 5.43 13.45
N THR A 274 5.48 4.77 13.26
CA THR A 274 5.84 4.12 12.01
C THR A 274 5.96 2.61 12.22
N PHE A 275 5.25 1.84 11.41
CA PHE A 275 5.35 0.39 11.40
C PHE A 275 6.14 -0.05 10.17
N THR A 276 6.95 -1.10 10.32
CA THR A 276 7.76 -1.62 9.22
C THR A 276 7.36 -3.05 8.89
N GLY A 277 7.29 -3.33 7.60
CA GLY A 277 6.96 -4.65 7.07
C GLY A 277 7.77 -4.98 5.83
N LYS A 278 7.61 -6.21 5.33
CA LYS A 278 8.32 -6.71 4.15
C LYS A 278 7.34 -7.13 3.07
N ALA A 279 7.67 -6.82 1.81
CA ALA A 279 6.95 -7.35 0.66
C ALA A 279 7.11 -8.87 0.60
N ILE A 280 6.00 -9.59 0.65
CA ILE A 280 5.99 -11.06 0.60
C ILE A 280 5.46 -11.59 -0.73
N TYR A 281 4.66 -10.77 -1.44
CA TYR A 281 4.07 -11.19 -2.70
C TYR A 281 3.73 -9.99 -3.58
N ILE A 282 3.94 -10.14 -4.88
CA ILE A 282 3.51 -9.21 -5.92
C ILE A 282 2.47 -9.93 -6.75
N TYR A 283 1.25 -9.38 -6.82
CA TYR A 283 0.17 -10.00 -7.58
C TYR A 283 0.49 -9.99 -9.09
N PRO A 284 0.21 -11.09 -9.81
CA PRO A 284 0.56 -11.23 -11.22
C PRO A 284 -0.44 -10.55 -12.17
N TYR A 285 -1.34 -9.75 -11.64
CA TYR A 285 -2.35 -9.02 -12.41
C TYR A 285 -2.46 -7.58 -11.93
N MET A 286 -2.96 -6.74 -12.81
CA MET A 286 -3.17 -5.31 -12.56
C MET A 286 -4.65 -4.99 -12.58
N ASP A 287 -5.03 -3.99 -11.82
CA ASP A 287 -6.33 -3.35 -11.93
C ASP A 287 -6.32 -2.42 -13.16
N ALA A 288 -7.19 -2.70 -14.12
CA ALA A 288 -7.23 -1.95 -15.39
C ALA A 288 -7.78 -0.52 -15.23
N GLN A 289 -8.58 -0.27 -14.18
CA GLN A 289 -9.18 1.06 -13.95
C GLN A 289 -8.17 2.00 -13.30
N THR A 290 -7.46 1.52 -12.29
CA THR A 290 -6.48 2.32 -11.53
C THR A 290 -5.08 2.24 -12.11
N ARG A 291 -4.80 1.26 -13.01
CA ARG A 291 -3.47 0.93 -13.55
C ARG A 291 -2.45 0.68 -12.43
N THR A 292 -2.90 -0.01 -11.39
CA THR A 292 -2.05 -0.40 -10.26
C THR A 292 -1.94 -1.91 -10.16
N ALA A 293 -0.78 -2.39 -9.71
CA ALA A 293 -0.59 -3.76 -9.25
C ALA A 293 -0.62 -3.80 -7.72
N LYS A 294 -1.20 -4.86 -7.17
CA LYS A 294 -1.22 -5.04 -5.72
C LYS A 294 0.08 -5.68 -5.25
N VAL A 295 0.62 -5.15 -4.17
CA VAL A 295 1.79 -5.73 -3.48
C VAL A 295 1.39 -6.00 -2.04
N ARG A 296 1.64 -7.22 -1.59
CA ARG A 296 1.33 -7.68 -0.23
C ARG A 296 2.56 -7.53 0.63
N TYR A 297 2.39 -6.82 1.73
CA TYR A 297 3.39 -6.67 2.78
C TYR A 297 2.91 -7.37 4.04
N GLU A 298 3.83 -7.97 4.78
CA GLU A 298 3.57 -8.60 6.07
C GLU A 298 4.07 -7.72 7.22
N PHE A 299 3.20 -7.51 8.21
CA PHE A 299 3.47 -6.70 9.39
C PHE A 299 3.22 -7.49 10.66
N ALA A 300 4.19 -7.48 11.58
CA ALA A 300 3.98 -7.97 12.92
C ALA A 300 3.03 -7.04 13.69
N ASN A 301 2.08 -7.61 14.42
CA ASN A 301 1.04 -6.88 15.13
C ASN A 301 0.84 -7.41 16.57
N PRO A 302 1.90 -7.47 17.40
CA PRO A 302 1.83 -8.10 18.73
C PRO A 302 0.87 -7.38 19.68
N HIS A 303 0.62 -6.10 19.47
CA HIS A 303 -0.25 -5.28 20.31
C HIS A 303 -1.64 -5.05 19.73
N GLY A 304 -1.99 -5.66 18.58
CA GLY A 304 -3.29 -5.50 17.94
C GLY A 304 -3.60 -4.07 17.45
N LYS A 305 -2.57 -3.22 17.27
CA LYS A 305 -2.74 -1.84 16.80
C LYS A 305 -3.21 -1.77 15.34
N LEU A 306 -2.68 -2.66 14.50
CA LEU A 306 -3.04 -2.76 13.10
C LEU A 306 -4.32 -3.59 12.98
N LYS A 307 -5.44 -2.92 12.64
CA LYS A 307 -6.73 -3.58 12.50
C LYS A 307 -7.08 -3.74 11.02
N PRO A 308 -7.52 -4.92 10.58
CA PRO A 308 -8.03 -5.11 9.23
C PRO A 308 -9.09 -4.07 8.87
N GLY A 309 -9.05 -3.56 7.63
CA GLY A 309 -9.88 -2.46 7.16
C GLY A 309 -9.29 -1.05 7.34
N MET A 310 -8.22 -0.88 8.13
CA MET A 310 -7.52 0.40 8.23
C MET A 310 -6.75 0.72 6.95
N PHE A 311 -6.69 2.01 6.61
CA PHE A 311 -5.83 2.54 5.56
C PHE A 311 -4.54 3.10 6.15
N ALA A 312 -3.47 3.00 5.38
CA ALA A 312 -2.16 3.50 5.75
C ALA A 312 -1.47 4.16 4.54
N ASP A 313 -0.72 5.22 4.83
CA ASP A 313 0.26 5.77 3.89
C ASP A 313 1.50 4.87 3.90
N VAL A 314 1.93 4.45 2.71
CA VAL A 314 3.01 3.48 2.52
C VAL A 314 4.19 4.17 1.89
N GLU A 315 5.35 4.11 2.52
CA GLU A 315 6.62 4.56 1.97
C GLU A 315 7.52 3.35 1.70
N ILE A 316 7.90 3.18 0.44
CA ILE A 316 8.77 2.10 -0.01
C ILE A 316 10.09 2.71 -0.46
N THR A 317 11.17 2.37 0.23
CA THR A 317 12.51 2.84 -0.10
C THR A 317 13.17 1.89 -1.10
N VAL A 318 13.44 2.40 -2.29
CA VAL A 318 14.11 1.66 -3.38
C VAL A 318 15.54 2.14 -3.50
N ARG A 319 16.50 1.27 -3.26
CA ARG A 319 17.92 1.55 -3.48
C ARG A 319 18.27 1.31 -4.94
N LEU A 320 18.65 2.36 -5.66
CA LEU A 320 19.06 2.28 -7.06
C LEU A 320 20.55 1.96 -7.22
N GLY A 321 21.31 1.98 -6.11
CA GLY A 321 22.77 1.78 -6.10
C GLY A 321 23.55 3.06 -6.47
N ASP A 322 24.85 2.89 -6.70
CA ASP A 322 25.72 4.01 -7.07
C ASP A 322 25.54 4.31 -8.55
N LYS A 323 25.01 5.48 -8.83
CA LYS A 323 24.66 5.96 -10.18
C LYS A 323 25.23 7.34 -10.41
N LEU A 324 25.48 7.65 -11.68
CA LEU A 324 25.79 9.01 -12.08
C LEU A 324 24.54 9.86 -11.94
N ALA A 325 24.64 10.99 -11.27
CA ALA A 325 23.51 11.85 -10.93
C ALA A 325 23.75 13.30 -11.36
N VAL A 326 22.69 13.96 -11.81
CA VAL A 326 22.66 15.38 -12.14
C VAL A 326 21.56 16.08 -11.33
N PRO A 327 21.81 17.29 -10.79
CA PRO A 327 20.78 18.05 -10.08
C PRO A 327 19.56 18.31 -10.95
N GLU A 328 18.34 18.20 -10.38
CA GLU A 328 17.08 18.46 -11.08
C GLU A 328 17.06 19.85 -11.74
N GLY A 329 17.56 20.87 -11.02
CA GLY A 329 17.63 22.24 -11.52
C GLY A 329 18.52 22.44 -12.75
N ALA A 330 19.39 21.46 -13.08
CA ALA A 330 20.21 21.53 -14.29
C ALA A 330 19.48 21.00 -15.55
N VAL A 331 18.37 20.32 -15.40
CA VAL A 331 17.66 19.66 -16.49
C VAL A 331 16.61 20.59 -17.09
N ILE A 332 16.72 20.87 -18.39
CA ILE A 332 15.70 21.54 -19.19
C ILE A 332 14.91 20.46 -19.90
N ASP A 333 13.62 20.32 -19.55
CA ASP A 333 12.71 19.40 -20.23
C ASP A 333 11.89 20.17 -21.25
N THR A 334 12.12 19.88 -22.53
CA THR A 334 11.40 20.53 -23.64
C THR A 334 10.15 19.75 -24.06
N GLY A 335 9.81 18.66 -23.34
CA GLY A 335 8.74 17.74 -23.73
C GLY A 335 9.14 16.70 -24.79
N VAL A 336 10.06 17.06 -25.70
CA VAL A 336 10.58 16.16 -26.75
C VAL A 336 11.94 15.58 -26.36
N ARG A 337 12.81 16.42 -25.82
CA ARG A 337 14.17 16.06 -25.39
C ARG A 337 14.53 16.72 -24.07
N LYS A 338 15.47 16.12 -23.35
CA LYS A 338 16.05 16.67 -22.12
C LYS A 338 17.44 17.18 -22.41
N VAL A 339 17.70 18.41 -21.98
CA VAL A 339 18.96 19.10 -22.26
C VAL A 339 19.57 19.56 -20.93
N VAL A 340 20.88 19.43 -20.83
CA VAL A 340 21.69 20.00 -19.73
C VAL A 340 22.76 20.91 -20.32
N ILE A 341 22.96 22.04 -19.67
CA ILE A 341 24.01 23.01 -20.11
C ILE A 341 25.29 22.71 -19.33
N VAL A 342 26.29 22.22 -20.04
CA VAL A 342 27.62 21.91 -19.48
C VAL A 342 28.52 23.12 -19.54
N ASP A 343 29.18 23.44 -18.45
CA ASP A 343 30.22 24.47 -18.36
C ASP A 343 31.58 23.90 -18.87
N ARG A 344 32.08 24.44 -19.97
CA ARG A 344 33.37 24.07 -20.54
C ARG A 344 34.53 24.96 -20.04
N GLY A 345 34.22 25.86 -19.13
CA GLY A 345 35.17 26.84 -18.62
C GLY A 345 35.30 28.10 -19.51
N SER A 346 35.97 29.13 -19.00
CA SER A 346 36.18 30.40 -19.70
C SER A 346 34.92 31.07 -20.25
N GLY A 347 33.75 30.79 -19.62
CA GLY A 347 32.46 31.32 -20.02
C GLY A 347 31.81 30.61 -21.21
N TYR A 348 32.30 29.45 -21.62
CA TYR A 348 31.73 28.64 -22.68
C TYR A 348 30.72 27.62 -22.11
N PHE A 349 29.51 27.63 -22.67
CA PHE A 349 28.43 26.78 -22.30
C PHE A 349 27.98 25.91 -23.48
N GLU A 350 27.87 24.60 -23.25
CA GLU A 350 27.45 23.60 -24.25
C GLU A 350 26.10 22.98 -23.85
N PRO A 351 25.03 23.30 -24.57
CA PRO A 351 23.77 22.54 -24.44
C PRO A 351 23.97 21.12 -24.96
N ARG A 352 23.68 20.12 -24.10
CA ARG A 352 23.88 18.73 -24.45
C ARG A 352 22.59 17.95 -24.15
N GLU A 353 22.16 17.16 -25.13
CA GLU A 353 21.06 16.26 -24.96
C GLU A 353 21.47 15.11 -24.02
N VAL A 354 20.58 14.77 -23.09
CA VAL A 354 20.84 13.77 -22.07
C VAL A 354 19.72 12.76 -22.00
N ARG A 355 20.08 11.52 -21.71
CA ARG A 355 19.12 10.47 -21.40
C ARG A 355 19.15 10.23 -19.90
N LEU A 356 18.02 10.53 -19.25
CA LEU A 356 17.87 10.43 -17.81
C LEU A 356 17.07 9.19 -17.44
N GLY A 357 17.42 8.60 -16.30
CA GLY A 357 16.74 7.50 -15.65
C GLY A 357 15.79 7.95 -14.54
N ALA A 358 15.83 7.25 -13.41
CA ALA A 358 14.97 7.51 -12.28
C ALA A 358 15.28 8.85 -11.60
N LYS A 359 14.21 9.53 -11.15
CA LYS A 359 14.34 10.67 -10.24
C LYS A 359 14.48 10.16 -8.81
N ALA A 360 15.46 10.66 -8.09
CA ALA A 360 15.78 10.33 -6.70
C ALA A 360 15.97 11.60 -5.88
N GLY A 361 14.91 12.05 -5.21
CA GLY A 361 14.91 13.33 -4.49
C GLY A 361 15.08 14.52 -5.43
N ASP A 362 16.16 15.26 -5.26
CA ASP A 362 16.55 16.47 -5.99
C ASP A 362 17.46 16.21 -7.19
N VAL A 363 17.69 14.96 -7.57
CA VAL A 363 18.58 14.59 -8.67
C VAL A 363 17.92 13.58 -9.61
N PHE A 364 18.42 13.55 -10.85
CA PHE A 364 18.11 12.50 -11.84
C PHE A 364 19.31 11.59 -12.03
N GLU A 365 19.05 10.29 -12.20
CA GLU A 365 20.03 9.34 -12.72
C GLU A 365 20.38 9.72 -14.16
N VAL A 366 21.67 9.71 -14.49
CA VAL A 366 22.17 9.93 -15.85
C VAL A 366 22.46 8.58 -16.48
N LEU A 367 21.75 8.26 -17.56
CA LEU A 367 21.96 7.05 -18.34
C LEU A 367 22.99 7.30 -19.47
N ASP A 368 22.94 8.51 -20.05
CA ASP A 368 23.82 8.89 -21.17
C ASP A 368 23.90 10.42 -21.32
N GLY A 369 24.96 10.90 -21.94
CA GLY A 369 25.15 12.32 -22.30
C GLY A 369 26.01 13.12 -21.34
N LEU A 370 26.33 12.65 -20.12
CA LEU A 370 27.21 13.37 -19.15
C LEU A 370 28.26 12.45 -18.55
N GLN A 371 29.34 13.04 -18.05
CA GLN A 371 30.43 12.36 -17.38
C GLN A 371 30.59 12.83 -15.93
N ALA A 372 31.14 11.98 -15.08
CA ALA A 372 31.43 12.33 -13.69
C ALA A 372 32.47 13.48 -13.65
N GLY A 373 32.20 14.46 -12.79
CA GLY A 373 33.07 15.64 -12.63
C GLY A 373 32.70 16.81 -13.53
N GLU A 374 31.80 16.66 -14.51
CA GLU A 374 31.34 17.78 -15.33
C GLU A 374 30.55 18.78 -14.47
N ARG A 375 30.80 20.06 -14.71
CA ARG A 375 30.02 21.17 -14.14
C ARG A 375 28.84 21.48 -15.02
N VAL A 376 27.70 21.66 -14.43
CA VAL A 376 26.44 21.94 -15.13
C VAL A 376 25.77 23.17 -14.54
N VAL A 377 25.03 23.88 -15.37
CA VAL A 377 24.26 25.06 -14.94
C VAL A 377 22.97 24.58 -14.27
N THR A 378 22.67 25.09 -13.06
CA THR A 378 21.48 24.75 -12.30
C THR A 378 20.46 25.88 -12.19
N SER A 379 20.81 27.08 -12.63
CA SER A 379 19.90 28.23 -12.71
C SER A 379 20.20 29.08 -13.93
N ALA A 380 19.25 29.86 -14.41
CA ALA A 380 19.33 30.66 -15.62
C ALA A 380 19.56 29.83 -16.92
N ASN A 381 19.46 28.53 -16.83
CA ASN A 381 19.65 27.55 -17.92
C ASN A 381 18.71 27.84 -19.12
N PHE A 382 17.45 28.24 -18.88
CA PHE A 382 16.52 28.60 -19.95
C PHE A 382 17.02 29.85 -20.77
N LEU A 383 17.59 30.84 -20.09
CA LEU A 383 18.15 32.02 -20.79
C LEU A 383 19.32 31.65 -21.67
N ILE A 384 20.19 30.76 -21.19
CA ILE A 384 21.36 30.28 -21.93
C ILE A 384 20.91 29.42 -23.13
N ASP A 385 19.93 28.54 -22.96
CA ASP A 385 19.37 27.72 -24.05
C ASP A 385 18.71 28.59 -25.11
N SER A 386 17.98 29.64 -24.72
CA SER A 386 17.35 30.56 -25.65
C SER A 386 18.40 31.34 -26.47
N GLU A 387 19.49 31.76 -25.86
CA GLU A 387 20.59 32.45 -26.54
C GLU A 387 21.36 31.52 -27.49
N SER A 388 21.53 30.25 -27.11
CA SER A 388 22.05 29.18 -27.97
C SER A 388 21.23 29.00 -29.24
N LYS A 389 19.91 28.82 -29.08
CA LYS A 389 19.01 28.65 -30.22
C LYS A 389 18.93 29.86 -31.15
N LEU A 390 19.01 31.07 -30.59
CA LEU A 390 19.08 32.30 -31.40
C LEU A 390 20.35 32.32 -32.23
N LYS A 391 21.49 31.94 -31.69
CA LYS A 391 22.77 31.89 -32.44
C LYS A 391 22.78 30.81 -33.50
N GLU A 392 22.20 29.64 -33.23
CA GLU A 392 22.01 28.59 -34.25
C GLU A 392 21.14 29.07 -35.42
N ALA A 393 20.01 29.74 -35.10
CA ALA A 393 19.11 30.26 -36.14
C ALA A 393 19.74 31.34 -36.99
N VAL A 394 20.54 32.24 -36.43
CA VAL A 394 21.25 33.30 -37.13
C VAL A 394 22.45 32.76 -37.93
N GLY A 395 23.19 31.79 -37.38
CA GLY A 395 24.31 31.13 -38.06
C GLY A 395 23.87 30.26 -39.24
N GLY A 396 22.65 29.67 -39.18
CA GLY A 396 22.09 28.89 -40.29
C GLY A 396 21.50 29.71 -41.48
N MET A 397 21.32 31.03 -41.28
CA MET A 397 20.86 31.93 -42.37
C MET A 397 22.00 32.58 -43.19
N GLY A 398 23.26 32.26 -42.87
CA GLY A 398 24.43 32.83 -43.48
C GLY A 398 25.18 31.94 -44.49
N MET A 399 24.55 30.85 -44.96
CA MET A 399 25.07 30.00 -46.05
C MET A 399 24.25 30.14 -47.30
#